data_e6d7461c7875950ebc343c6472359f04
#
_entry.id   e6d7461c7875950ebc343c6472359f04
#
_cell.length_a   1.000
_cell.length_b   1.000
_cell.length_c   1.000
_cell.angle_alpha   90.00
_cell.angle_beta   90.00
_cell.angle_gamma   90.00
#
_symmetry.space_group_name_H-M   'P 1'
#
loop_
_entity.id
_entity.type
_entity.pdbx_description
1 polymer ?
#
loop_
_entity_poly.entity_id
_entity_poly.type
_entity_poly.pdbx_seq_one_letter_code
_entity_poly.pdbx_strand_id
1 'polypeptide(L)'
;MPDRKTLGRLALALRPEVVAELQRRLVAIACEHKIVSGRNLRVDTTVTEANIHHPTDSSLLGDGVRVLTRVMKRVNDIACGAGTQLRDRSRSVKLRVVEIARVSRSKSQQGQERMKKLYVQLLDASGRVVGQARRFAQEIASGVKQSSDVLKQAALEGMKRELETMVARVKQVRRQTRKRVLGGDTHVEGKLVSIFEPTTEVIRRGKASKPTEFGKMIKIQEAENQIITHVEVYDKRPADSDLLVPAIEIHKERLGRVPDLATGDAAFYSIAGESKAQELGVTHVSVPNRKTKSAERRKLEKQRWFKQGQKWRTGCEGRISLLKRRHGLNRCRYKGDHGMRRWVGLGVLGDTLINISGALLQKDCSDFPTLLPPICAGRVSQVFTKAPQPNVIARD
;
A
#
# COMPACT_ATOMS: atom_id res chain seq x y z
N MET A 1 22.70 6.43 -21.38
CA MET A 1 21.52 6.23 -20.53
C MET A 1 21.98 5.92 -19.11
N PRO A 2 21.39 6.50 -18.06
CA PRO A 2 21.73 6.15 -16.68
C PRO A 2 21.42 4.69 -16.42
N ASP A 3 22.27 4.04 -15.63
CA ASP A 3 22.06 2.64 -15.28
C ASP A 3 20.88 2.45 -14.32
N ARG A 4 20.42 1.20 -14.16
CA ARG A 4 19.30 0.85 -13.28
C ARG A 4 19.52 1.27 -11.81
N LYS A 5 20.78 1.24 -11.34
CA LYS A 5 21.12 1.61 -9.96
C LYS A 5 21.00 3.13 -9.76
N THR A 6 21.47 3.91 -10.73
CA THR A 6 21.36 5.38 -10.74
C THR A 6 19.90 5.82 -10.77
N LEU A 7 19.07 5.24 -11.65
CA LEU A 7 17.63 5.49 -11.69
C LEU A 7 16.96 5.12 -10.36
N GLY A 8 17.33 3.99 -9.76
CA GLY A 8 16.81 3.58 -8.46
C GLY A 8 17.20 4.54 -7.33
N ARG A 9 18.45 5.06 -7.32
CA ARG A 9 18.89 6.07 -6.35
C ARG A 9 18.13 7.39 -6.52
N LEU A 10 17.96 7.87 -7.75
CA LEU A 10 17.18 9.06 -8.06
C LEU A 10 15.74 8.90 -7.56
N ALA A 11 15.08 7.80 -7.90
CA ALA A 11 13.71 7.52 -7.47
C ALA A 11 13.59 7.44 -5.92
N LEU A 12 14.63 7.02 -5.21
CA LEU A 12 14.66 7.02 -3.74
C LEU A 12 14.93 8.42 -3.15
N ALA A 13 15.62 9.30 -3.86
CA ALA A 13 15.91 10.66 -3.43
C ALA A 13 14.71 11.61 -3.60
N LEU A 14 13.81 11.34 -4.55
CA LEU A 14 12.61 12.14 -4.76
C LEU A 14 11.68 12.05 -3.55
N ARG A 15 11.25 13.20 -3.03
CA ARG A 15 10.21 13.26 -1.99
C ARG A 15 8.83 12.99 -2.59
N PRO A 16 7.87 12.43 -1.85
CA PRO A 16 6.50 12.21 -2.33
C PRO A 16 5.83 13.48 -2.84
N GLU A 17 6.11 14.63 -2.20
CA GLU A 17 5.56 15.94 -2.55
C GLU A 17 6.06 16.40 -3.93
N VAL A 18 7.33 16.14 -4.25
CA VAL A 18 7.91 16.45 -5.58
C VAL A 18 7.22 15.61 -6.66
N VAL A 19 6.98 14.33 -6.38
CA VAL A 19 6.28 13.44 -7.32
C VAL A 19 4.84 13.90 -7.53
N ALA A 20 4.16 14.33 -6.46
CA ALA A 20 2.80 14.87 -6.55
C ALA A 20 2.75 16.18 -7.35
N GLU A 21 3.75 17.06 -7.18
CA GLU A 21 3.85 18.31 -7.95
C GLU A 21 4.14 18.03 -9.44
N LEU A 22 5.00 17.08 -9.76
CA LEU A 22 5.23 16.67 -11.14
C LEU A 22 3.93 16.14 -11.79
N GLN A 23 3.15 15.34 -11.05
CA GLN A 23 1.84 14.87 -11.52
C GLN A 23 0.88 16.05 -11.78
N ARG A 24 0.85 17.04 -10.87
CA ARG A 24 0.02 18.23 -11.03
C ARG A 24 0.40 19.00 -12.31
N ARG A 25 1.69 19.20 -12.57
CA ARG A 25 2.18 19.87 -13.78
C ARG A 25 1.84 19.12 -15.06
N LEU A 26 1.94 17.78 -15.05
CA LEU A 26 1.53 16.96 -16.19
C LEU A 26 0.04 17.11 -16.49
N VAL A 27 -0.80 17.18 -15.48
CA VAL A 27 -2.25 17.40 -15.65
C VAL A 27 -2.49 18.80 -16.23
N ALA A 28 -1.76 19.85 -15.78
CA ALA A 28 -1.84 21.19 -16.36
C ALA A 28 -1.48 21.19 -17.85
N ILE A 29 -0.38 20.53 -18.23
CA ILE A 29 0.02 20.36 -19.64
C ILE A 29 -1.09 19.64 -20.44
N ALA A 30 -1.71 18.62 -19.89
CA ALA A 30 -2.82 17.93 -20.55
C ALA A 30 -4.03 18.85 -20.79
N CYS A 31 -4.30 19.79 -19.86
CA CYS A 31 -5.35 20.80 -20.02
C CYS A 31 -4.97 21.84 -21.09
N GLU A 32 -3.75 22.39 -21.07
CA GLU A 32 -3.23 23.34 -22.04
C GLU A 32 -3.32 22.79 -23.47
N HIS A 33 -2.95 21.53 -23.66
CA HIS A 33 -3.06 20.85 -24.94
C HIS A 33 -4.48 20.31 -25.26
N LYS A 34 -5.50 20.68 -24.45
CA LYS A 34 -6.90 20.25 -24.65
C LYS A 34 -7.08 18.72 -24.71
N ILE A 35 -6.22 17.97 -24.04
CA ILE A 35 -6.35 16.52 -23.89
C ILE A 35 -7.39 16.21 -22.81
N VAL A 36 -7.45 17.04 -21.77
CA VAL A 36 -8.44 16.98 -20.68
C VAL A 36 -9.27 18.24 -20.70
N SER A 37 -10.59 18.08 -20.71
CA SER A 37 -11.55 19.21 -20.64
C SER A 37 -12.09 19.43 -19.21
N GLY A 38 -11.94 18.45 -18.33
CA GLY A 38 -12.46 18.46 -16.95
C GLY A 38 -13.99 18.37 -16.86
N ARG A 39 -14.67 17.94 -17.93
CA ARG A 39 -16.14 17.75 -17.91
C ARG A 39 -16.56 16.50 -17.16
N ASN A 40 -15.70 15.50 -17.12
CA ASN A 40 -16.03 14.21 -16.55
C ASN A 40 -15.03 13.83 -15.46
N LEU A 41 -15.55 13.35 -14.35
CA LEU A 41 -14.77 12.79 -13.24
C LEU A 41 -15.26 11.38 -12.96
N ARG A 42 -14.35 10.40 -12.97
CA ARG A 42 -14.60 9.10 -12.38
C ARG A 42 -13.61 8.83 -11.25
N VAL A 43 -14.13 8.24 -10.19
CA VAL A 43 -13.36 7.94 -8.99
C VAL A 43 -13.53 6.48 -8.61
N ASP A 44 -12.44 5.85 -8.20
CA ASP A 44 -12.45 4.50 -7.68
C ASP A 44 -11.34 4.31 -6.64
N THR A 45 -11.44 3.27 -5.82
CA THR A 45 -10.44 2.92 -4.85
C THR A 45 -9.82 1.56 -5.13
N THR A 46 -8.54 1.44 -4.81
CA THR A 46 -7.83 0.17 -4.89
C THR A 46 -6.89 0.00 -3.71
N VAL A 47 -6.29 -1.18 -3.56
CA VAL A 47 -5.26 -1.45 -2.55
C VAL A 47 -3.94 -1.70 -3.25
N THR A 48 -2.89 -1.01 -2.80
CA THR A 48 -1.51 -1.41 -3.08
C THR A 48 -0.97 -2.16 -1.87
N GLU A 49 -0.55 -3.40 -2.08
CA GLU A 49 -0.02 -4.22 -1.01
C GLU A 49 1.32 -3.70 -0.50
N ALA A 50 1.53 -3.78 0.81
CA ALA A 50 2.83 -3.58 1.41
C ALA A 50 3.76 -4.77 1.13
N ASN A 51 5.07 -4.55 1.11
CA ASN A 51 6.05 -5.61 0.90
C ASN A 51 6.28 -6.42 2.17
N ILE A 52 5.27 -7.14 2.58
CA ILE A 52 5.31 -8.03 3.74
C ILE A 52 5.02 -9.47 3.32
N HIS A 53 5.51 -10.44 4.08
CA HIS A 53 5.06 -11.83 3.95
C HIS A 53 3.67 -11.98 4.58
N HIS A 54 2.95 -13.06 4.28
CA HIS A 54 1.63 -13.32 4.86
C HIS A 54 1.74 -13.33 6.40
N PRO A 55 1.02 -12.43 7.11
CA PRO A 55 1.19 -12.24 8.53
C PRO A 55 0.56 -13.38 9.33
N THR A 56 1.38 -14.10 10.09
CA THR A 56 0.93 -14.99 11.16
C THR A 56 1.53 -14.53 12.47
N ASP A 57 0.84 -14.73 13.60
CA ASP A 57 1.38 -14.30 14.89
C ASP A 57 2.70 -15.00 15.22
N SER A 58 2.85 -16.27 14.80
CA SER A 58 4.09 -17.02 14.98
C SER A 58 5.25 -16.45 14.18
N SER A 59 5.02 -16.08 12.89
CA SER A 59 6.06 -15.47 12.07
C SER A 59 6.46 -14.10 12.58
N LEU A 60 5.50 -13.27 13.02
CA LEU A 60 5.78 -11.95 13.59
C LEU A 60 6.60 -12.03 14.89
N LEU A 61 6.30 -12.99 15.76
CA LEU A 61 7.11 -13.25 16.96
C LEU A 61 8.50 -13.76 16.61
N GLY A 62 8.61 -14.63 15.60
CA GLY A 62 9.89 -15.11 15.07
C GLY A 62 10.76 -14.00 14.52
N ASP A 63 10.17 -13.11 13.71
CA ASP A 63 10.85 -11.94 13.18
C ASP A 63 11.31 -10.97 14.28
N GLY A 64 10.43 -10.72 15.26
CA GLY A 64 10.77 -9.87 16.41
C GLY A 64 11.96 -10.41 17.21
N VAL A 65 11.96 -11.69 17.50
CA VAL A 65 13.10 -12.35 18.19
C VAL A 65 14.38 -12.25 17.36
N ARG A 66 14.29 -12.49 16.04
CA ARG A 66 15.43 -12.40 15.13
C ARG A 66 16.04 -11.00 15.11
N VAL A 67 15.21 -9.96 15.02
CA VAL A 67 15.69 -8.57 14.98
C VAL A 67 16.31 -8.19 16.34
N LEU A 68 15.61 -8.41 17.46
CA LEU A 68 16.11 -8.11 18.79
C LEU A 68 17.45 -8.80 19.06
N THR A 69 17.56 -10.10 18.73
CA THR A 69 18.81 -10.85 18.92
C THR A 69 19.95 -10.29 18.09
N ARG A 70 19.69 -9.92 16.81
CA ARG A 70 20.69 -9.34 15.93
C ARG A 70 21.20 -7.99 16.46
N VAL A 71 20.31 -7.12 16.95
CA VAL A 71 20.70 -5.83 17.51
C VAL A 71 21.52 -6.03 18.78
N MET A 72 21.10 -6.92 19.69
CA MET A 72 21.85 -7.24 20.90
C MET A 72 23.26 -7.82 20.60
N LYS A 73 23.42 -8.64 19.54
CA LYS A 73 24.75 -9.10 19.08
C LYS A 73 25.63 -7.90 18.71
N ARG A 74 25.11 -6.99 17.87
CA ARG A 74 25.86 -5.80 17.46
C ARG A 74 26.20 -4.88 18.65
N VAL A 75 25.32 -4.77 19.64
CA VAL A 75 25.63 -4.04 20.89
C VAL A 75 26.80 -4.70 21.63
N ASN A 76 26.81 -6.02 21.76
CA ASN A 76 27.91 -6.74 22.40
C ASN A 76 29.25 -6.60 21.67
N ASP A 77 29.23 -6.59 20.32
CA ASP A 77 30.41 -6.42 19.49
C ASP A 77 31.06 -5.04 19.72
N ILE A 78 30.27 -4.00 20.02
CA ILE A 78 30.74 -2.64 20.27
C ILE A 78 31.13 -2.41 21.76
N ALA A 79 30.29 -2.89 22.67
CA ALA A 79 30.44 -2.66 24.12
C ALA A 79 31.35 -3.70 24.80
N CYS A 80 32.14 -4.46 24.05
CA CYS A 80 33.12 -5.44 24.57
C CYS A 80 32.53 -6.42 25.60
N GLY A 81 31.24 -6.75 25.47
CA GLY A 81 30.57 -7.75 26.32
C GLY A 81 30.27 -7.33 27.77
N ALA A 82 30.47 -6.06 28.13
CA ALA A 82 30.10 -5.55 29.46
C ALA A 82 28.61 -5.73 29.78
N GLY A 83 28.25 -5.97 31.02
CA GLY A 83 26.87 -6.11 31.48
C GLY A 83 26.22 -7.46 31.16
N THR A 84 24.92 -7.43 30.83
CA THR A 84 24.13 -8.65 30.55
C THR A 84 24.72 -9.43 29.38
N GLN A 85 24.98 -10.72 29.58
CA GLN A 85 25.39 -11.60 28.48
C GLN A 85 24.19 -12.00 27.61
N LEU A 86 24.41 -12.05 26.28
CA LEU A 86 23.39 -12.45 25.33
C LEU A 86 23.14 -13.96 25.35
N ARG A 87 21.90 -14.33 25.61
CA ARG A 87 21.42 -15.72 25.43
C ARG A 87 20.57 -15.79 24.17
N ASP A 88 21.19 -16.30 23.08
CA ASP A 88 20.52 -16.43 21.77
C ASP A 88 19.47 -17.56 21.81
N ARG A 89 18.20 -17.20 21.56
CA ARG A 89 17.05 -18.13 21.50
C ARG A 89 16.49 -18.27 20.09
N SER A 90 17.15 -17.71 19.08
CA SER A 90 16.65 -17.65 17.70
C SER A 90 16.36 -19.04 17.12
N ARG A 91 17.26 -20.02 17.34
CA ARG A 91 17.08 -21.42 16.89
C ARG A 91 15.84 -22.06 17.51
N SER A 92 15.69 -21.93 18.83
CA SER A 92 14.55 -22.47 19.58
C SER A 92 13.22 -21.88 19.13
N VAL A 93 13.18 -20.55 18.89
CA VAL A 93 12.00 -19.86 18.38
C VAL A 93 11.68 -20.28 16.94
N LYS A 94 12.69 -20.37 16.06
CA LYS A 94 12.50 -20.83 14.67
C LYS A 94 11.87 -22.22 14.61
N LEU A 95 12.33 -23.16 15.42
CA LEU A 95 11.77 -24.52 15.47
C LEU A 95 10.29 -24.47 15.83
N ARG A 96 9.89 -23.69 16.85
CA ARG A 96 8.48 -23.55 17.25
C ARG A 96 7.61 -22.90 16.17
N VAL A 97 8.13 -21.88 15.48
CA VAL A 97 7.42 -21.24 14.34
C VAL A 97 7.13 -22.25 13.24
N VAL A 98 8.13 -23.08 12.87
CA VAL A 98 7.96 -24.13 11.86
C VAL A 98 6.97 -25.21 12.32
N GLU A 99 7.04 -25.61 13.58
CA GLU A 99 6.14 -26.60 14.15
C GLU A 99 4.69 -26.12 14.21
N ILE A 100 4.47 -24.85 14.61
CA ILE A 100 3.15 -24.20 14.56
C ILE A 100 2.61 -24.20 13.12
N ALA A 101 3.44 -23.87 12.13
CA ALA A 101 3.02 -23.87 10.73
C ALA A 101 2.64 -25.26 10.21
N ARG A 102 3.27 -26.33 10.71
CA ARG A 102 2.91 -27.73 10.39
C ARG A 102 1.58 -28.13 11.03
N VAL A 103 1.44 -27.86 12.33
CA VAL A 103 0.25 -28.24 13.11
C VAL A 103 -0.98 -27.41 12.73
N SER A 104 -0.81 -26.16 12.27
CA SER A 104 -1.94 -25.30 11.87
C SER A 104 -2.78 -25.84 10.71
N ARG A 105 -2.31 -26.82 9.97
CA ARG A 105 -3.06 -27.51 8.90
C ARG A 105 -4.02 -28.56 9.44
N SER A 106 -3.81 -29.04 10.68
CA SER A 106 -4.69 -30.03 11.33
C SER A 106 -5.93 -29.35 11.89
N LYS A 107 -7.10 -29.90 11.56
CA LYS A 107 -8.40 -29.46 12.10
C LYS A 107 -8.82 -30.31 13.32
N SER A 108 -8.07 -31.35 13.70
CA SER A 108 -8.38 -32.22 14.85
C SER A 108 -8.25 -31.43 16.16
N GLN A 109 -9.03 -31.85 17.17
CA GLN A 109 -8.97 -31.28 18.52
C GLN A 109 -7.56 -31.42 19.11
N GLN A 110 -6.93 -32.57 18.95
CA GLN A 110 -5.56 -32.83 19.40
C GLN A 110 -4.54 -31.90 18.73
N GLY A 111 -4.72 -31.61 17.41
CA GLY A 111 -3.90 -30.64 16.69
C GLY A 111 -4.06 -29.20 17.22
N GLN A 112 -5.28 -28.80 17.55
CA GLN A 112 -5.55 -27.48 18.13
C GLN A 112 -4.93 -27.31 19.53
N GLU A 113 -5.03 -28.35 20.40
CA GLU A 113 -4.41 -28.33 21.72
C GLU A 113 -2.87 -28.27 21.62
N ARG A 114 -2.29 -29.08 20.74
CA ARG A 114 -0.84 -29.02 20.45
C ARG A 114 -0.42 -27.64 19.96
N MET A 115 -1.19 -27.01 19.07
CA MET A 115 -0.94 -25.67 18.58
C MET A 115 -0.95 -24.63 19.71
N LYS A 116 -1.93 -24.69 20.64
CA LYS A 116 -1.98 -23.81 21.81
C LYS A 116 -0.74 -23.98 22.70
N LYS A 117 -0.32 -25.21 22.98
CA LYS A 117 0.92 -25.49 23.77
C LYS A 117 2.16 -24.89 23.11
N LEU A 118 2.29 -25.05 21.81
CA LEU A 118 3.41 -24.44 21.05
C LEU A 118 3.41 -22.90 21.08
N TYR A 119 2.22 -22.27 20.99
CA TYR A 119 2.10 -20.83 21.14
C TYR A 119 2.46 -20.35 22.54
N VAL A 120 2.10 -21.05 23.60
CA VAL A 120 2.53 -20.74 24.99
C VAL A 120 4.06 -20.75 25.07
N GLN A 121 4.71 -21.82 24.58
CA GLN A 121 6.17 -21.89 24.56
C GLN A 121 6.83 -20.79 23.73
N LEU A 122 6.24 -20.41 22.59
CA LEU A 122 6.71 -19.30 21.75
C LEU A 122 6.57 -17.95 22.44
N LEU A 123 5.46 -17.72 23.13
CA LEU A 123 5.21 -16.53 23.94
C LEU A 123 6.21 -16.42 25.08
N ASP A 124 6.54 -17.51 25.77
CA ASP A 124 7.55 -17.53 26.84
C ASP A 124 8.94 -17.24 26.30
N ALA A 125 9.34 -17.92 25.23
CA ALA A 125 10.65 -17.70 24.61
C ALA A 125 10.81 -16.25 24.12
N SER A 126 9.79 -15.70 23.42
CA SER A 126 9.79 -14.30 22.99
C SER A 126 9.79 -13.32 24.17
N GLY A 127 9.11 -13.65 25.27
CA GLY A 127 9.09 -12.86 26.48
C GLY A 127 10.47 -12.72 27.13
N ARG A 128 11.21 -13.82 27.20
CA ARG A 128 12.59 -13.84 27.71
C ARG A 128 13.53 -12.97 26.85
N VAL A 129 13.37 -13.01 25.52
CA VAL A 129 14.16 -12.16 24.60
C VAL A 129 13.80 -10.68 24.75
N VAL A 130 12.51 -10.36 24.87
CA VAL A 130 12.06 -8.98 25.16
C VAL A 130 12.63 -8.46 26.49
N GLY A 131 12.63 -9.30 27.54
CA GLY A 131 13.23 -8.94 28.83
C GLY A 131 14.72 -8.68 28.73
N GLN A 132 15.44 -9.50 27.97
CA GLN A 132 16.87 -9.31 27.73
C GLN A 132 17.14 -8.02 26.90
N ALA A 133 16.38 -7.77 25.84
CA ALA A 133 16.52 -6.56 25.03
C ALA A 133 16.26 -5.28 25.83
N ARG A 134 15.32 -5.30 26.77
CA ARG A 134 15.09 -4.17 27.69
C ARG A 134 16.30 -3.93 28.60
N ARG A 135 16.90 -4.98 29.16
CA ARG A 135 18.13 -4.82 29.96
C ARG A 135 19.26 -4.23 29.15
N PHE A 136 19.48 -4.70 27.91
CA PHE A 136 20.46 -4.11 27.01
C PHE A 136 20.24 -2.62 26.77
N ALA A 137 19.00 -2.21 26.50
CA ALA A 137 18.67 -0.79 26.31
C ALA A 137 18.91 0.03 27.59
N GLN A 138 18.59 -0.52 28.77
CA GLN A 138 18.86 0.11 30.07
C GLN A 138 20.36 0.21 30.36
N GLU A 139 21.14 -0.81 30.05
CA GLU A 139 22.59 -0.84 30.23
C GLU A 139 23.34 0.16 29.32
N ILE A 140 22.79 0.40 28.08
CA ILE A 140 23.30 1.49 27.24
C ILE A 140 22.95 2.83 27.86
N ALA A 141 21.73 3.03 28.34
CA ALA A 141 21.30 4.29 28.96
C ALA A 141 22.06 4.62 30.26
N SER A 142 22.43 3.60 31.05
CA SER A 142 23.18 3.78 32.31
C SER A 142 24.70 3.79 32.12
N GLY A 143 25.23 3.68 30.92
CA GLY A 143 26.66 3.66 30.64
C GLY A 143 27.36 2.34 30.95
N VAL A 144 26.64 1.27 31.36
CA VAL A 144 27.25 -0.05 31.57
C VAL A 144 27.74 -0.63 30.23
N LYS A 145 26.97 -0.44 29.16
CA LYS A 145 27.35 -0.77 27.77
C LYS A 145 27.70 0.52 27.02
N GLN A 146 28.99 0.86 27.04
CA GLN A 146 29.53 2.08 26.44
C GLN A 146 30.75 1.81 25.55
N SER A 147 31.16 2.80 24.78
CA SER A 147 32.41 2.81 24.02
C SER A 147 33.12 4.15 24.19
N SER A 148 34.45 4.14 24.27
CA SER A 148 35.27 5.35 24.24
C SER A 148 35.32 6.03 22.88
N ASP A 149 34.97 5.32 21.81
CA ASP A 149 34.89 5.84 20.45
C ASP A 149 33.55 6.56 20.25
N VAL A 150 33.62 7.84 19.90
CA VAL A 150 32.43 8.71 19.70
C VAL A 150 31.44 8.15 18.66
N LEU A 151 31.94 7.60 17.52
CA LEU A 151 31.10 7.03 16.48
C LEU A 151 30.43 5.74 16.95
N LYS A 152 31.14 4.90 17.67
CA LYS A 152 30.59 3.67 18.26
C LYS A 152 29.57 4.00 19.34
N GLN A 153 29.82 5.04 20.18
CA GLN A 153 28.85 5.49 21.17
C GLN A 153 27.57 6.01 20.53
N ALA A 154 27.66 6.81 19.47
CA ALA A 154 26.50 7.24 18.70
C ALA A 154 25.73 6.06 18.07
N ALA A 155 26.46 5.03 17.61
CA ALA A 155 25.84 3.79 17.12
C ALA A 155 25.10 3.02 18.22
N LEU A 156 25.63 2.95 19.44
CA LEU A 156 24.96 2.35 20.62
C LEU A 156 23.64 3.05 20.94
N GLU A 157 23.61 4.39 20.92
CA GLU A 157 22.36 5.17 21.11
C GLU A 157 21.33 4.89 19.99
N GLY A 158 21.78 4.74 18.76
CA GLY A 158 20.93 4.30 17.64
C GLY A 158 20.34 2.91 17.88
N MET A 159 21.17 1.96 18.33
CA MET A 159 20.74 0.60 18.64
C MET A 159 19.79 0.54 19.84
N LYS A 160 19.98 1.38 20.87
CA LYS A 160 19.05 1.51 21.99
C LYS A 160 17.65 1.88 21.49
N ARG A 161 17.53 2.93 20.65
CA ARG A 161 16.25 3.33 20.04
C ARG A 161 15.63 2.23 19.19
N GLU A 162 16.46 1.48 18.45
CA GLU A 162 16.00 0.31 17.67
C GLU A 162 15.44 -0.79 18.58
N LEU A 163 16.13 -1.12 19.69
CA LEU A 163 15.69 -2.08 20.69
C LEU A 163 14.37 -1.65 21.34
N GLU A 164 14.25 -0.41 21.80
CA GLU A 164 13.04 0.12 22.44
C GLU A 164 11.82 0.05 21.50
N THR A 165 11.98 0.51 20.26
CA THR A 165 10.95 0.46 19.23
C THR A 165 10.52 -0.99 18.95
N MET A 166 11.48 -1.88 18.77
CA MET A 166 11.18 -3.28 18.47
C MET A 166 10.57 -4.02 19.66
N VAL A 167 11.00 -3.74 20.87
CA VAL A 167 10.40 -4.25 22.12
C VAL A 167 8.93 -3.86 22.20
N ALA A 168 8.58 -2.60 21.90
CA ALA A 168 7.19 -2.15 21.89
C ALA A 168 6.34 -2.96 20.89
N ARG A 169 6.83 -3.11 19.65
CA ARG A 169 6.15 -3.88 18.60
C ARG A 169 5.98 -5.36 18.98
N VAL A 170 7.03 -6.00 19.48
CA VAL A 170 6.96 -7.43 19.89
C VAL A 170 6.02 -7.62 21.08
N LYS A 171 5.98 -6.68 22.03
CA LYS A 171 4.99 -6.69 23.13
C LYS A 171 3.56 -6.61 22.59
N GLN A 172 3.29 -5.77 21.60
CA GLN A 172 2.00 -5.66 20.94
C GLN A 172 1.62 -6.99 20.26
N VAL A 173 2.53 -7.59 19.47
CA VAL A 173 2.31 -8.90 18.84
C VAL A 173 2.03 -9.99 19.91
N ARG A 174 2.78 -10.03 21.01
CA ARG A 174 2.55 -10.97 22.11
C ARG A 174 1.17 -10.79 22.74
N ARG A 175 0.71 -9.54 22.95
CA ARG A 175 -0.62 -9.23 23.48
C ARG A 175 -1.73 -9.72 22.54
N GLN A 176 -1.62 -9.39 21.24
CA GLN A 176 -2.61 -9.83 20.25
C GLN A 176 -2.63 -11.36 20.07
N THR A 177 -1.47 -12.01 20.13
CA THR A 177 -1.36 -13.48 20.04
C THR A 177 -2.07 -14.14 21.23
N ARG A 178 -1.87 -13.64 22.47
CA ARG A 178 -2.57 -14.15 23.65
C ARG A 178 -4.08 -14.04 23.50
N LYS A 179 -4.59 -12.85 23.14
CA LYS A 179 -6.03 -12.63 22.95
C LYS A 179 -6.59 -13.59 21.90
N ARG A 180 -5.93 -13.74 20.76
CA ARG A 180 -6.41 -14.54 19.65
C ARG A 180 -6.31 -16.05 19.93
N VAL A 181 -5.15 -16.53 20.35
CA VAL A 181 -4.89 -17.99 20.43
C VAL A 181 -5.39 -18.59 21.74
N LEU A 182 -5.23 -17.88 22.84
CA LEU A 182 -5.64 -18.37 24.16
C LEU A 182 -7.03 -17.88 24.56
N GLY A 183 -7.39 -16.64 24.19
CA GLY A 183 -8.70 -16.05 24.50
C GLY A 183 -9.77 -16.25 23.40
N GLY A 184 -9.41 -16.76 22.21
CA GLY A 184 -10.37 -16.95 21.11
C GLY A 184 -10.80 -15.66 20.38
N ASP A 185 -10.30 -14.49 20.77
CA ASP A 185 -10.66 -13.21 20.18
C ASP A 185 -9.96 -13.01 18.82
N THR A 186 -10.73 -13.08 17.74
CA THR A 186 -10.24 -12.89 16.36
C THR A 186 -10.25 -11.42 15.91
N HIS A 187 -10.90 -10.51 16.68
CA HIS A 187 -11.14 -9.11 16.32
C HIS A 187 -10.32 -8.14 17.17
N VAL A 188 -9.07 -8.46 17.44
CA VAL A 188 -8.18 -7.60 18.24
C VAL A 188 -7.97 -6.26 17.55
N GLU A 189 -8.38 -5.16 18.20
CA GLU A 189 -8.15 -3.81 17.74
C GLU A 189 -6.66 -3.47 17.64
N GLY A 190 -6.30 -2.62 16.65
CA GLY A 190 -4.93 -2.18 16.44
C GLY A 190 -3.96 -3.32 16.13
N LYS A 191 -4.43 -4.37 15.46
CA LYS A 191 -3.63 -5.54 15.12
C LYS A 191 -2.44 -5.18 14.25
N LEU A 192 -1.23 -5.45 14.75
CA LEU A 192 0.01 -5.33 14.00
C LEU A 192 0.16 -6.53 13.06
N VAL A 193 0.27 -6.29 11.75
CA VAL A 193 0.45 -7.33 10.73
C VAL A 193 1.87 -7.38 10.16
N SER A 194 2.71 -6.38 10.48
CA SER A 194 4.13 -6.41 10.18
C SER A 194 4.90 -5.61 11.24
N ILE A 195 5.99 -6.16 11.73
CA ILE A 195 6.91 -5.42 12.62
C ILE A 195 7.81 -4.46 11.83
N PHE A 196 7.95 -4.66 10.53
CA PHE A 196 8.76 -3.84 9.63
C PHE A 196 7.96 -2.70 9.02
N GLU A 197 6.69 -2.95 8.70
CA GLU A 197 5.72 -2.02 8.11
C GLU A 197 4.51 -1.89 9.05
N PRO A 198 4.65 -1.21 10.21
CA PRO A 198 3.64 -1.21 11.27
C PRO A 198 2.33 -0.51 10.88
N THR A 199 2.37 0.38 9.90
CA THR A 199 1.23 1.14 9.39
C THR A 199 0.41 0.38 8.35
N THR A 200 0.80 -0.87 8.03
CA THR A 200 0.06 -1.72 7.08
C THR A 200 -1.33 -2.04 7.61
N GLU A 201 -2.35 -1.80 6.81
CA GLU A 201 -3.75 -2.09 7.14
C GLU A 201 -4.19 -3.46 6.65
N VAL A 202 -5.20 -4.02 7.32
CA VAL A 202 -5.91 -5.24 6.93
C VAL A 202 -7.19 -4.81 6.21
N ILE A 203 -7.22 -4.95 4.90
CA ILE A 203 -8.34 -4.47 4.07
C ILE A 203 -9.12 -5.67 3.53
N ARG A 204 -10.39 -5.78 3.92
CA ARG A 204 -11.32 -6.79 3.41
C ARG A 204 -12.16 -6.19 2.30
N ARG A 205 -12.13 -6.79 1.10
CA ARG A 205 -12.84 -6.29 -0.09
C ARG A 205 -13.87 -7.29 -0.66
N GLY A 206 -14.15 -8.38 0.01
CA GLY A 206 -15.16 -9.36 -0.44
C GLY A 206 -14.84 -10.09 -1.76
N LYS A 207 -13.60 -10.01 -2.26
CA LYS A 207 -13.18 -10.75 -3.45
C LYS A 207 -13.04 -12.22 -3.13
N ALA A 208 -13.66 -13.10 -3.90
CA ALA A 208 -13.61 -14.55 -3.69
C ALA A 208 -12.18 -15.12 -3.70
N SER A 209 -11.34 -14.66 -4.64
CA SER A 209 -9.95 -15.14 -4.79
C SER A 209 -8.98 -14.59 -3.74
N LYS A 210 -9.26 -13.40 -3.18
CA LYS A 210 -8.38 -12.73 -2.21
C LYS A 210 -9.20 -11.87 -1.25
N PRO A 211 -9.80 -12.49 -0.23
CA PRO A 211 -10.73 -11.79 0.67
C PRO A 211 -10.06 -10.74 1.55
N THR A 212 -8.74 -10.85 1.78
CA THR A 212 -7.96 -9.95 2.63
C THR A 212 -6.70 -9.48 1.91
N GLU A 213 -6.51 -8.18 1.84
CA GLU A 213 -5.31 -7.53 1.32
C GLU A 213 -4.59 -6.79 2.46
N PHE A 214 -3.25 -6.79 2.45
CA PHE A 214 -2.41 -6.13 3.45
C PHE A 214 -1.65 -4.99 2.78
N GLY A 215 -2.04 -3.74 3.03
CA GLY A 215 -1.45 -2.59 2.35
C GLY A 215 -2.10 -1.28 2.71
N LYS A 216 -2.15 -0.37 1.75
CA LYS A 216 -2.81 0.93 1.87
C LYS A 216 -3.89 1.09 0.81
N MET A 217 -4.98 1.73 1.20
CA MET A 217 -6.02 2.13 0.27
C MET A 217 -5.56 3.34 -0.54
N ILE A 218 -5.86 3.30 -1.84
CA ILE A 218 -5.54 4.35 -2.79
C ILE A 218 -6.82 4.78 -3.48
N LYS A 219 -7.08 6.09 -3.52
CA LYS A 219 -8.10 6.70 -4.36
C LYS A 219 -7.46 7.16 -5.67
N ILE A 220 -8.08 6.85 -6.79
CA ILE A 220 -7.68 7.27 -8.12
C ILE A 220 -8.81 8.11 -8.70
N GLN A 221 -8.46 9.30 -9.19
CA GLN A 221 -9.36 10.19 -9.91
C GLN A 221 -8.88 10.29 -11.35
N GLU A 222 -9.79 10.11 -12.27
CA GLU A 222 -9.51 10.09 -13.70
C GLU A 222 -10.51 10.97 -14.44
N ALA A 223 -10.01 11.72 -15.41
CA ALA A 223 -10.81 12.52 -16.35
C ALA A 223 -10.89 11.84 -17.73
N GLU A 224 -11.16 12.61 -18.75
CA GLU A 224 -11.20 12.15 -20.14
C GLU A 224 -9.83 11.62 -20.59
N ASN A 225 -9.82 10.90 -21.70
CA ASN A 225 -8.61 10.37 -22.35
C ASN A 225 -7.70 9.57 -21.42
N GLN A 226 -8.30 8.95 -20.39
CA GLN A 226 -7.60 8.07 -19.46
C GLN A 226 -6.50 8.79 -18.63
N ILE A 227 -6.62 10.10 -18.45
CA ILE A 227 -5.67 10.89 -17.67
C ILE A 227 -6.05 10.84 -16.19
N ILE A 228 -5.12 10.34 -15.38
CA ILE A 228 -5.27 10.37 -13.93
C ILE A 228 -4.96 11.77 -13.44
N THR A 229 -5.99 12.47 -12.96
CA THR A 229 -5.88 13.86 -12.49
C THR A 229 -5.40 13.94 -11.05
N HIS A 230 -5.69 12.92 -10.23
CA HIS A 230 -5.25 12.85 -8.84
C HIS A 230 -5.14 11.42 -8.34
N VAL A 231 -4.18 11.21 -7.46
CA VAL A 231 -4.03 9.97 -6.69
C VAL A 231 -3.73 10.28 -5.23
N GLU A 232 -4.38 9.57 -4.32
CA GLU A 232 -4.21 9.75 -2.89
C GLU A 232 -4.00 8.41 -2.20
N VAL A 233 -3.00 8.35 -1.32
CA VAL A 233 -2.70 7.18 -0.48
C VAL A 233 -3.11 7.50 0.94
N TYR A 234 -4.07 6.78 1.47
CA TYR A 234 -4.60 7.00 2.81
C TYR A 234 -3.76 6.31 3.88
N ASP A 235 -3.45 7.05 4.94
CA ASP A 235 -2.78 6.49 6.11
C ASP A 235 -3.71 5.54 6.87
N LYS A 236 -4.99 5.92 6.96
CA LYS A 236 -6.07 5.11 7.51
C LYS A 236 -7.23 5.12 6.51
N ARG A 237 -7.78 3.94 6.23
CA ARG A 237 -8.88 3.79 5.27
C ARG A 237 -10.11 4.60 5.69
N PRO A 238 -10.53 5.60 4.90
CA PRO A 238 -11.82 6.28 5.07
C PRO A 238 -12.97 5.40 4.55
N ALA A 239 -14.21 5.79 4.84
CA ALA A 239 -15.36 5.20 4.16
C ALA A 239 -15.40 5.67 2.70
N ASP A 240 -15.69 4.76 1.77
CA ASP A 240 -15.74 5.11 0.34
C ASP A 240 -16.83 6.15 0.06
N SER A 241 -17.93 6.17 0.85
CA SER A 241 -19.02 7.16 0.79
C SER A 241 -18.61 8.61 1.04
N ASP A 242 -17.51 8.81 1.76
CA ASP A 242 -17.02 10.13 2.13
C ASP A 242 -16.04 10.71 1.10
N LEU A 243 -15.72 9.95 0.04
CA LEU A 243 -14.68 10.30 -0.90
C LEU A 243 -15.15 11.04 -2.15
N LEU A 244 -16.45 11.04 -2.45
CA LEU A 244 -16.99 11.67 -3.67
C LEU A 244 -16.84 13.18 -3.65
N VAL A 245 -17.27 13.84 -2.57
CA VAL A 245 -17.24 15.30 -2.43
C VAL A 245 -15.80 15.83 -2.46
N PRO A 246 -14.85 15.30 -1.64
CA PRO A 246 -13.44 15.71 -1.74
C PRO A 246 -12.83 15.46 -3.13
N ALA A 247 -13.30 14.43 -3.86
CA ALA A 247 -12.84 14.20 -5.22
C ALA A 247 -13.27 15.29 -6.18
N ILE A 248 -14.50 15.79 -6.06
CA ILE A 248 -15.03 16.90 -6.87
C ILE A 248 -14.30 18.20 -6.54
N GLU A 249 -14.06 18.48 -5.27
CA GLU A 249 -13.33 19.68 -4.82
C GLU A 249 -11.88 19.70 -5.39
N ILE A 250 -11.16 18.61 -5.28
CA ILE A 250 -9.82 18.44 -5.85
C ILE A 250 -9.85 18.56 -7.39
N HIS A 251 -10.87 18.00 -8.03
CA HIS A 251 -11.04 18.14 -9.47
C HIS A 251 -11.21 19.61 -9.89
N LYS A 252 -12.07 20.36 -9.17
CA LYS A 252 -12.26 21.78 -9.38
C LYS A 252 -10.95 22.57 -9.16
N GLU A 253 -10.23 22.27 -8.09
CA GLU A 253 -8.93 22.92 -7.81
C GLU A 253 -7.91 22.71 -8.95
N ARG A 254 -7.81 21.47 -9.46
CA ARG A 254 -6.78 21.10 -10.44
C ARG A 254 -7.10 21.48 -11.87
N LEU A 255 -8.37 21.44 -12.24
CA LEU A 255 -8.83 21.66 -13.62
C LEU A 255 -9.58 22.98 -13.82
N GLY A 256 -9.76 23.76 -12.75
CA GLY A 256 -10.42 25.08 -12.79
C GLY A 256 -11.92 25.02 -13.01
N ARG A 257 -12.54 23.81 -13.01
CA ARG A 257 -13.98 23.65 -13.21
C ARG A 257 -14.56 22.48 -12.44
N VAL A 258 -15.84 22.58 -12.12
CA VAL A 258 -16.63 21.46 -11.59
C VAL A 258 -16.98 20.50 -12.74
N PRO A 259 -16.92 19.18 -12.54
CA PRO A 259 -17.29 18.22 -13.59
C PRO A 259 -18.79 18.28 -13.87
N ASP A 260 -19.18 18.16 -15.14
CA ASP A 260 -20.58 18.02 -15.55
C ASP A 260 -21.12 16.63 -15.13
N LEU A 261 -20.26 15.60 -15.19
CA LEU A 261 -20.55 14.24 -14.77
C LEU A 261 -19.51 13.77 -13.72
N ALA A 262 -19.97 13.38 -12.53
CA ALA A 262 -19.18 12.66 -11.53
C ALA A 262 -19.71 11.23 -11.39
N THR A 263 -18.81 10.25 -11.41
CA THR A 263 -19.19 8.83 -11.32
C THR A 263 -18.27 8.02 -10.41
N GLY A 264 -18.86 7.08 -9.69
CA GLY A 264 -18.18 6.13 -8.79
C GLY A 264 -18.94 4.81 -8.72
N ASP A 265 -18.40 3.84 -7.99
CA ASP A 265 -19.12 2.61 -7.69
C ASP A 265 -20.18 2.82 -6.58
N ALA A 266 -20.97 1.80 -6.28
CA ALA A 266 -22.03 1.89 -5.29
C ALA A 266 -21.53 2.16 -3.85
N ALA A 267 -20.26 1.94 -3.56
CA ALA A 267 -19.68 2.21 -2.24
C ALA A 267 -19.51 3.71 -1.98
N PHE A 268 -19.41 4.51 -3.03
CA PHE A 268 -19.33 5.98 -2.95
C PHE A 268 -20.69 6.65 -2.69
N TYR A 269 -21.78 5.88 -2.73
CA TYR A 269 -23.10 6.46 -2.58
C TYR A 269 -23.38 6.87 -1.13
N SER A 270 -23.77 8.13 -0.94
CA SER A 270 -24.50 8.62 0.23
C SER A 270 -25.44 9.72 -0.21
N ILE A 271 -26.61 9.85 0.46
CA ILE A 271 -27.59 10.90 0.14
C ILE A 271 -26.94 12.28 0.31
N ALA A 272 -26.27 12.49 1.44
CA ALA A 272 -25.58 13.74 1.73
C ALA A 272 -24.48 14.06 0.71
N GLY A 273 -23.71 13.05 0.27
CA GLY A 273 -22.64 13.20 -0.73
C GLY A 273 -23.20 13.56 -2.12
N GLU A 274 -24.32 12.96 -2.52
CA GLU A 274 -25.00 13.29 -3.79
C GLU A 274 -25.56 14.72 -3.77
N SER A 275 -26.29 15.12 -2.70
CA SER A 275 -26.81 16.48 -2.55
C SER A 275 -25.69 17.52 -2.58
N LYS A 276 -24.62 17.30 -1.82
CA LYS A 276 -23.49 18.21 -1.78
C LYS A 276 -22.75 18.30 -3.12
N ALA A 277 -22.63 17.20 -3.87
CA ALA A 277 -22.08 17.22 -5.22
C ALA A 277 -22.91 18.11 -6.16
N GLN A 278 -24.24 18.05 -6.08
CA GLN A 278 -25.16 18.92 -6.85
C GLN A 278 -25.05 20.39 -6.42
N GLU A 279 -24.96 20.67 -5.12
CA GLU A 279 -24.74 22.02 -4.58
C GLU A 279 -23.41 22.63 -5.08
N LEU A 280 -22.35 21.79 -5.26
CA LEU A 280 -21.08 22.22 -5.85
C LEU A 280 -21.18 22.53 -7.35
N GLY A 281 -22.31 22.19 -8.00
CA GLY A 281 -22.57 22.45 -9.42
C GLY A 281 -22.41 21.25 -10.34
N VAL A 282 -22.28 20.02 -9.82
CA VAL A 282 -22.24 18.81 -10.64
C VAL A 282 -23.64 18.55 -11.22
N THR A 283 -23.77 18.57 -12.56
CA THR A 283 -25.06 18.37 -13.22
C THR A 283 -25.56 16.91 -13.11
N HIS A 284 -24.65 15.96 -13.20
CA HIS A 284 -24.95 14.53 -13.26
C HIS A 284 -24.09 13.73 -12.29
N VAL A 285 -24.70 13.17 -11.24
CA VAL A 285 -24.04 12.26 -10.30
C VAL A 285 -24.48 10.83 -10.61
N SER A 286 -23.58 10.05 -11.23
CA SER A 286 -23.86 8.65 -11.61
C SER A 286 -23.17 7.69 -10.62
N VAL A 287 -23.73 7.58 -9.42
CA VAL A 287 -23.31 6.64 -8.36
C VAL A 287 -24.50 5.79 -7.96
N PRO A 288 -24.49 4.45 -8.19
CA PRO A 288 -25.66 3.62 -7.98
C PRO A 288 -25.93 3.35 -6.49
N ASN A 289 -27.22 3.36 -6.12
CA ASN A 289 -27.67 2.93 -4.80
C ASN A 289 -28.27 1.53 -4.84
N ARG A 290 -27.46 0.49 -4.67
CA ARG A 290 -27.92 -0.92 -4.72
C ARG A 290 -28.93 -1.30 -3.63
N LYS A 291 -29.05 -0.52 -2.56
CA LYS A 291 -29.97 -0.78 -1.45
C LYS A 291 -31.28 0.00 -1.53
N THR A 292 -31.48 0.77 -2.59
CA THR A 292 -32.66 1.62 -2.72
C THR A 292 -33.93 0.82 -2.89
N LYS A 293 -34.97 1.23 -2.14
CA LYS A 293 -36.37 0.81 -2.31
C LYS A 293 -37.20 1.87 -3.07
N SER A 294 -36.67 3.10 -3.25
CA SER A 294 -37.36 4.21 -3.91
C SER A 294 -37.57 3.91 -5.39
N ALA A 295 -38.80 4.07 -5.85
CA ALA A 295 -39.16 3.95 -7.26
C ALA A 295 -38.54 5.07 -8.11
N GLU A 296 -38.48 6.28 -7.57
CA GLU A 296 -37.86 7.45 -8.21
C GLU A 296 -36.38 7.23 -8.47
N ARG A 297 -35.63 6.75 -7.44
CA ARG A 297 -34.22 6.43 -7.60
C ARG A 297 -33.99 5.34 -8.66
N ARG A 298 -34.81 4.30 -8.69
CA ARG A 298 -34.76 3.26 -9.71
C ARG A 298 -35.05 3.80 -11.11
N LYS A 299 -35.97 4.78 -11.24
CA LYS A 299 -36.26 5.47 -12.50
C LYS A 299 -35.08 6.32 -12.94
N LEU A 300 -34.45 7.06 -12.04
CA LEU A 300 -33.23 7.85 -12.30
C LEU A 300 -32.11 6.95 -12.82
N GLU A 301 -31.82 5.85 -12.14
CA GLU A 301 -30.73 4.91 -12.52
C GLU A 301 -30.97 4.20 -13.86
N LYS A 302 -32.21 4.19 -14.36
CA LYS A 302 -32.56 3.67 -15.70
C LYS A 302 -32.35 4.70 -16.82
N GLN A 303 -32.15 5.98 -16.51
CA GLN A 303 -31.95 7.03 -17.51
C GLN A 303 -30.66 6.78 -18.33
N ARG A 304 -30.69 7.24 -19.60
CA ARG A 304 -29.59 7.02 -20.56
C ARG A 304 -28.27 7.59 -20.06
N TRP A 305 -28.28 8.82 -19.56
CA TRP A 305 -27.06 9.47 -19.05
C TRP A 305 -26.46 8.73 -17.86
N PHE A 306 -27.29 8.24 -16.92
CA PHE A 306 -26.83 7.49 -15.76
C PHE A 306 -26.13 6.19 -16.19
N LYS A 307 -26.74 5.43 -17.10
CA LYS A 307 -26.18 4.19 -17.66
C LYS A 307 -24.88 4.46 -18.43
N GLN A 308 -24.82 5.55 -19.19
CA GLN A 308 -23.61 5.96 -19.90
C GLN A 308 -22.49 6.33 -18.91
N GLY A 309 -22.81 7.05 -17.83
CA GLY A 309 -21.87 7.35 -16.75
C GLY A 309 -21.32 6.06 -16.12
N GLN A 310 -22.17 5.09 -15.80
CA GLN A 310 -21.74 3.81 -15.26
C GLN A 310 -20.90 2.99 -16.26
N LYS A 311 -21.26 3.00 -17.55
CA LYS A 311 -20.43 2.38 -18.60
C LYS A 311 -19.05 3.04 -18.68
N TRP A 312 -18.98 4.37 -18.60
CA TRP A 312 -17.71 5.09 -18.60
C TRP A 312 -16.88 4.79 -17.33
N ARG A 313 -17.52 4.64 -16.17
CA ARG A 313 -16.87 4.26 -14.91
C ARG A 313 -16.10 2.94 -15.02
N THR A 314 -16.62 1.94 -15.76
CA THR A 314 -15.94 0.65 -15.88
C THR A 314 -14.52 0.76 -16.44
N GLY A 315 -14.22 1.82 -17.20
CA GLY A 315 -12.87 2.11 -17.68
C GLY A 315 -11.86 2.37 -16.54
N CYS A 316 -12.31 2.83 -15.36
CA CYS A 316 -11.43 3.00 -14.18
C CYS A 316 -10.90 1.65 -13.69
N GLU A 317 -11.71 0.59 -13.72
CA GLU A 317 -11.28 -0.76 -13.37
C GLU A 317 -10.16 -1.26 -14.30
N GLY A 318 -10.32 -0.97 -15.62
CA GLY A 318 -9.29 -1.24 -16.62
C GLY A 318 -7.99 -0.46 -16.33
N ARG A 319 -8.11 0.81 -15.95
CA ARG A 319 -6.97 1.65 -15.55
C ARG A 319 -6.25 1.10 -14.33
N ILE A 320 -6.98 0.78 -13.27
CA ILE A 320 -6.44 0.16 -12.06
C ILE A 320 -5.72 -1.16 -12.39
N SER A 321 -6.30 -1.99 -13.25
CA SER A 321 -5.68 -3.24 -13.69
C SER A 321 -4.35 -2.99 -14.43
N LEU A 322 -4.30 -1.98 -15.28
CA LEU A 322 -3.09 -1.59 -16.02
C LEU A 322 -2.01 -1.07 -15.06
N LEU A 323 -2.35 -0.15 -14.14
CA LEU A 323 -1.45 0.36 -13.11
C LEU A 323 -0.85 -0.78 -12.28
N LYS A 324 -1.67 -1.75 -11.88
CA LYS A 324 -1.19 -2.92 -11.12
C LYS A 324 -0.24 -3.80 -11.92
N ARG A 325 -0.51 -4.04 -13.20
CA ARG A 325 0.28 -4.96 -14.05
C ARG A 325 1.54 -4.32 -14.61
N ARG A 326 1.45 -3.06 -15.08
CA ARG A 326 2.55 -2.38 -15.81
C ARG A 326 3.33 -1.41 -14.93
N HIS A 327 2.67 -0.73 -13.98
CA HIS A 327 3.27 0.33 -13.17
C HIS A 327 3.50 -0.07 -11.70
N GLY A 328 3.40 -1.36 -11.39
CA GLY A 328 3.82 -1.91 -10.10
C GLY A 328 2.90 -1.61 -8.91
N LEU A 329 1.68 -1.08 -9.13
CA LEU A 329 0.73 -0.77 -8.05
C LEU A 329 0.12 -2.01 -7.40
N ASN A 330 0.46 -3.21 -7.87
CA ASN A 330 0.05 -4.42 -7.19
C ASN A 330 0.72 -4.55 -5.81
N ARG A 331 2.04 -4.27 -5.73
CA ARG A 331 2.81 -4.38 -4.48
C ARG A 331 3.90 -3.32 -4.42
N CYS A 332 3.87 -2.51 -3.36
CA CYS A 332 4.92 -1.53 -3.07
C CYS A 332 6.21 -2.26 -2.68
N ARG A 333 7.33 -1.87 -3.26
CA ARG A 333 8.67 -2.39 -2.90
C ARG A 333 9.47 -1.43 -2.03
N TYR A 334 8.97 -0.22 -1.79
CA TYR A 334 9.57 0.77 -0.92
C TYR A 334 9.06 0.61 0.51
N LYS A 335 9.79 1.15 1.48
CA LYS A 335 9.47 1.05 2.91
C LYS A 335 8.80 2.31 3.42
N GLY A 336 7.88 2.10 4.37
CA GLY A 336 7.18 3.16 5.10
C GLY A 336 6.16 3.92 4.25
N ASP A 337 5.42 4.82 4.90
CA ASP A 337 4.32 5.56 4.25
C ASP A 337 4.83 6.51 3.15
N HIS A 338 5.95 7.21 3.37
CA HIS A 338 6.61 8.01 2.34
C HIS A 338 7.05 7.16 1.14
N GLY A 339 7.54 5.94 1.40
CA GLY A 339 7.89 4.99 0.36
C GLY A 339 6.66 4.55 -0.44
N MET A 340 5.55 4.28 0.23
CA MET A 340 4.28 3.90 -0.41
C MET A 340 3.76 5.02 -1.30
N ARG A 341 3.68 6.26 -0.79
CA ARG A 341 3.22 7.43 -1.55
C ARG A 341 4.09 7.68 -2.80
N ARG A 342 5.40 7.61 -2.65
CA ARG A 342 6.35 7.75 -3.76
C ARG A 342 6.20 6.64 -4.79
N TRP A 343 6.05 5.39 -4.37
CA TRP A 343 5.86 4.24 -5.25
C TRP A 343 4.61 4.38 -6.12
N VAL A 344 3.50 4.72 -5.48
CA VAL A 344 2.22 4.95 -6.16
C VAL A 344 2.30 6.14 -7.08
N GLY A 345 2.83 7.27 -6.61
CA GLY A 345 2.98 8.49 -7.40
C GLY A 345 3.83 8.29 -8.65
N LEU A 346 4.98 7.62 -8.56
CA LEU A 346 5.83 7.32 -9.72
C LEU A 346 5.12 6.40 -10.73
N GLY A 347 4.36 5.40 -10.26
CA GLY A 347 3.59 4.54 -11.14
C GLY A 347 2.49 5.29 -11.91
N VAL A 348 1.78 6.20 -11.22
CA VAL A 348 0.75 7.06 -11.84
C VAL A 348 1.38 8.07 -12.78
N LEU A 349 2.50 8.68 -12.40
CA LEU A 349 3.24 9.62 -13.25
C LEU A 349 3.64 8.98 -14.59
N GLY A 350 4.18 7.76 -14.54
CA GLY A 350 4.55 7.01 -15.74
C GLY A 350 3.35 6.68 -16.64
N ASP A 351 2.23 6.29 -16.06
CA ASP A 351 0.98 6.03 -16.79
C ASP A 351 0.44 7.31 -17.45
N THR A 352 0.42 8.42 -16.72
CA THR A 352 -0.06 9.72 -17.22
C THR A 352 0.80 10.20 -18.38
N LEU A 353 2.13 10.10 -18.28
CA LEU A 353 3.06 10.47 -19.37
C LEU A 353 2.77 9.68 -20.65
N ILE A 354 2.57 8.36 -20.54
CA ILE A 354 2.27 7.51 -21.70
C ILE A 354 0.96 7.92 -22.36
N ASN A 355 -0.08 8.20 -21.55
CA ASN A 355 -1.39 8.57 -22.10
C ASN A 355 -1.38 9.97 -22.74
N ILE A 356 -0.67 10.95 -22.16
CA ILE A 356 -0.49 12.28 -22.77
C ILE A 356 0.26 12.17 -24.10
N SER A 357 1.39 11.43 -24.11
CA SER A 357 2.18 11.23 -25.34
C SER A 357 1.34 10.56 -26.44
N GLY A 358 0.56 9.54 -26.09
CA GLY A 358 -0.34 8.88 -27.04
C GLY A 358 -1.42 9.81 -27.61
N ALA A 359 -2.00 10.66 -26.77
CA ALA A 359 -3.01 11.64 -27.18
C ALA A 359 -2.44 12.73 -28.08
N LEU A 360 -1.22 13.20 -27.82
CA LEU A 360 -0.51 14.17 -28.67
C LEU A 360 -0.20 13.59 -30.04
N LEU A 361 0.36 12.40 -30.11
CA LEU A 361 0.65 11.71 -31.38
C LEU A 361 -0.61 11.49 -32.23
N GLN A 362 -1.75 11.18 -31.61
CA GLN A 362 -3.02 11.03 -32.34
C GLN A 362 -3.51 12.37 -32.92
N LYS A 363 -3.29 13.49 -32.24
CA LYS A 363 -3.63 14.82 -32.76
C LYS A 363 -2.76 15.18 -33.96
N ASP A 364 -1.44 15.02 -33.85
CA ASP A 364 -0.50 15.31 -34.94
C ASP A 364 -0.84 14.47 -36.20
N CYS A 365 -1.24 13.21 -36.03
CA CYS A 365 -1.69 12.38 -37.17
C CYS A 365 -3.03 12.81 -37.76
N SER A 366 -3.93 13.45 -36.99
CA SER A 366 -5.21 13.97 -37.51
C SER A 366 -5.05 15.27 -38.29
N ASP A 367 -4.04 16.06 -37.96
CA ASP A 367 -3.75 17.34 -38.61
C ASP A 367 -2.97 17.18 -39.96
N PHE A 368 -2.44 15.95 -40.23
CA PHE A 368 -1.78 15.60 -41.51
C PHE A 368 -2.38 14.33 -42.13
N PRO A 369 -3.58 14.37 -42.72
CA PRO A 369 -4.25 13.16 -43.23
C PRO A 369 -3.65 12.52 -44.50
N THR A 370 -2.55 13.07 -45.07
CA THR A 370 -2.19 12.69 -46.45
C THR A 370 -0.76 12.19 -46.68
N LEU A 371 0.08 11.91 -45.71
CA LEU A 371 1.50 11.57 -46.01
C LEU A 371 2.09 10.29 -45.38
N LEU A 372 1.33 9.41 -44.72
CA LEU A 372 1.92 8.15 -44.28
C LEU A 372 0.93 6.97 -44.45
N PRO A 373 1.37 5.83 -45.03
CA PRO A 373 0.56 4.62 -45.09
C PRO A 373 0.33 4.02 -43.71
N PRO A 374 -0.72 3.16 -43.51
CA PRO A 374 -1.17 2.70 -42.19
C PRO A 374 -0.25 1.66 -41.52
N ILE A 375 1.05 1.93 -41.44
CA ILE A 375 2.03 1.03 -40.82
C ILE A 375 2.24 1.30 -39.32
N CYS A 376 1.81 2.44 -38.78
CA CYS A 376 2.16 2.82 -37.41
C CYS A 376 1.24 2.34 -36.29
N ALA A 377 0.04 1.84 -36.58
CA ALA A 377 -0.90 1.41 -35.53
C ALA A 377 -0.58 0.06 -34.88
N GLY A 378 0.33 -0.74 -35.47
CA GLY A 378 0.61 -2.11 -35.00
C GLY A 378 1.92 -2.31 -34.24
N ARG A 379 2.82 -1.35 -34.17
CA ARG A 379 4.18 -1.57 -33.62
C ARG A 379 4.53 -0.91 -32.29
N VAL A 380 3.77 0.01 -31.77
CA VAL A 380 4.10 0.64 -30.48
C VAL A 380 3.82 -0.29 -29.31
N SER A 381 2.93 -1.27 -29.48
CA SER A 381 2.63 -2.29 -28.44
C SER A 381 3.68 -3.41 -28.32
N GLN A 382 4.58 -3.58 -29.29
CA GLN A 382 5.54 -4.70 -29.26
C GLN A 382 6.94 -4.37 -28.76
N VAL A 383 7.33 -3.08 -28.70
CA VAL A 383 8.69 -2.70 -28.26
C VAL A 383 8.88 -2.78 -26.75
N PHE A 384 7.80 -2.76 -25.96
CA PHE A 384 7.88 -2.82 -24.49
C PHE A 384 7.44 -4.15 -23.86
N THR A 385 7.20 -5.21 -24.63
CA THR A 385 6.64 -6.48 -24.13
C THR A 385 7.67 -7.57 -23.82
N LYS A 386 8.97 -7.31 -24.00
CA LYS A 386 10.02 -8.26 -23.61
C LYS A 386 10.94 -7.68 -22.53
N ALA A 387 10.47 -7.66 -21.29
CA ALA A 387 11.38 -7.71 -20.15
C ALA A 387 11.76 -9.18 -19.92
N PRO A 388 13.05 -9.52 -19.82
CA PRO A 388 13.46 -10.90 -19.54
C PRO A 388 12.98 -11.32 -18.16
N GLN A 389 12.38 -12.48 -18.09
CA GLN A 389 12.04 -13.13 -16.81
C GLN A 389 13.34 -13.40 -16.04
N PRO A 390 13.39 -13.16 -14.73
CA PRO A 390 14.56 -13.54 -13.94
C PRO A 390 14.63 -15.06 -13.87
N ASN A 391 15.74 -15.62 -14.33
CA ASN A 391 16.10 -17.03 -14.13
C ASN A 391 16.02 -17.36 -12.62
N VAL A 392 15.16 -18.28 -12.28
CA VAL A 392 15.13 -18.97 -11.00
C VAL A 392 16.33 -19.92 -11.03
N ILE A 393 17.42 -19.52 -10.37
CA ILE A 393 18.52 -20.45 -10.07
C ILE A 393 18.00 -21.35 -8.96
N ALA A 394 17.71 -22.60 -9.31
CA ALA A 394 17.59 -23.68 -8.35
C ALA A 394 18.92 -23.77 -7.59
N ARG A 395 18.89 -23.71 -6.30
CA ARG A 395 19.99 -24.15 -5.43
C ARG A 395 19.56 -25.45 -4.80
N ASP A 396 20.35 -26.46 -5.14
CA ASP A 396 20.42 -27.73 -4.45
C ASP A 396 20.67 -27.59 -2.94
#